data_7f4ba15c4d3e680495293081cd192d02
#
_entry.id   7f4ba15c4d3e680495293081cd192d02
#
_cell.length_a   1.000
_cell.length_b   1.000
_cell.length_c   1.000
_cell.angle_alpha   90.00
_cell.angle_beta   90.00
_cell.angle_gamma   90.00
#
_symmetry.space_group_name_H-M   'P 1'
#
loop_
_entity.id
_entity.type
_entity.pdbx_description
1 polymer ?
#
loop_
_entity_poly.entity_id
_entity_poly.type
_entity_poly.pdbx_seq_one_letter_code
_entity_poly.pdbx_strand_id
1 'polypeptide(L)'
;MVFQLGEVLNQMNGNTSDLLVNFIPWIQSSPNVPANSNGYRLPNGRIPSAAQIKANSSLSYPSTTSPDKEAQSHAAEALEEFEGITPAVLRNISTNVYKAHKDAVEKGLFNFSEYAYLRYALNVSADLADYMAGSSSDSPMWEYDTAYFGATTWRTIDKGLESLPRAFFPHVQSRLTLGRKITGLKYNNGTGKVALEWRQDPFAMKPQSEDFDYAVVAVPFSKVRLWSLPKYSSLLSRAISTMEYQQSCKVALHYKTRFWEKLSPPIIGGCGAVDIPGIGSICYPAYKINSSLPGVILASYSSGTPARSLAALSTADHVAYVQRAMVEVHGEVAAEQFTGAFDRQCWEVDEHQVSPTLYSRWTKLIIF
;
A
#
# COMPACT_ATOMS: atom_id res chain seq x y z
N MET A 1 16.41 -8.78 -2.98
CA MET A 1 16.97 -7.39 -3.09
C MET A 1 16.96 -6.65 -1.75
N VAL A 2 15.79 -6.38 -1.10
CA VAL A 2 15.75 -5.61 0.17
C VAL A 2 16.51 -6.30 1.31
N PHE A 3 16.40 -7.61 1.46
CA PHE A 3 17.15 -8.39 2.46
C PHE A 3 18.66 -8.26 2.25
N GLN A 4 19.13 -8.45 1.02
CA GLN A 4 20.56 -8.28 0.66
C GLN A 4 21.04 -6.84 0.93
N LEU A 5 20.22 -5.83 0.63
CA LEU A 5 20.54 -4.45 0.93
C LEU A 5 20.71 -4.23 2.45
N GLY A 6 19.81 -4.79 3.26
CA GLY A 6 19.93 -4.75 4.71
C GLY A 6 21.22 -5.40 5.21
N GLU A 7 21.61 -6.54 4.67
CA GLU A 7 22.86 -7.22 5.00
C GLU A 7 24.08 -6.39 4.65
N VAL A 8 24.11 -5.81 3.43
CA VAL A 8 25.20 -4.92 3.00
C VAL A 8 25.33 -3.69 3.91
N LEU A 9 24.21 -3.05 4.25
CA LEU A 9 24.22 -1.89 5.16
C LEU A 9 24.68 -2.26 6.56
N ASN A 10 24.26 -3.41 7.08
CA ASN A 10 24.73 -3.91 8.37
C ASN A 10 26.25 -4.09 8.39
N GLN A 11 26.81 -4.70 7.34
CA GLN A 11 28.26 -4.87 7.20
C GLN A 11 28.98 -3.51 7.11
N MET A 12 28.48 -2.59 6.29
CA MET A 12 29.05 -1.24 6.15
C MET A 12 29.04 -0.46 7.46
N ASN A 13 28.05 -0.68 8.32
CA ASN A 13 27.91 -0.05 9.65
C ASN A 13 28.59 -0.83 10.77
N GLY A 14 29.39 -1.85 10.44
CA GLY A 14 30.11 -2.67 11.43
C GLY A 14 29.18 -3.47 12.36
N ASN A 15 27.94 -3.77 11.90
CA ASN A 15 26.91 -4.47 12.68
C ASN A 15 26.56 -3.79 14.02
N THR A 16 26.63 -2.46 14.08
CA THR A 16 26.30 -1.71 15.29
C THR A 16 24.80 -1.77 15.61
N SER A 17 24.45 -1.94 16.88
CA SER A 17 23.06 -2.18 17.34
C SER A 17 22.07 -1.07 16.95
N ASP A 18 22.52 0.18 16.87
CA ASP A 18 21.65 1.33 16.62
C ASP A 18 21.26 1.49 15.15
N LEU A 19 22.10 0.97 14.24
CA LEU A 19 21.93 1.03 12.80
C LEU A 19 21.58 -0.34 12.17
N LEU A 20 21.40 -1.37 13.00
CA LEU A 20 21.15 -2.73 12.53
C LEU A 20 19.77 -2.82 11.87
N VAL A 21 19.75 -3.22 10.61
CA VAL A 21 18.53 -3.60 9.88
C VAL A 21 18.25 -5.06 10.16
N ASN A 22 17.36 -5.32 11.12
CA ASN A 22 16.99 -6.66 11.55
C ASN A 22 15.59 -7.03 11.06
N PHE A 23 15.50 -8.09 10.22
CA PHE A 23 14.24 -8.58 9.69
C PHE A 23 13.62 -9.60 10.65
N ILE A 24 12.46 -9.25 11.20
CA ILE A 24 11.69 -10.07 12.13
C ILE A 24 10.43 -10.65 11.47
N PRO A 25 9.89 -11.79 11.95
CA PRO A 25 8.66 -12.36 11.41
C PRO A 25 7.48 -11.39 11.47
N TRP A 26 6.66 -11.42 10.44
CA TRP A 26 5.36 -10.74 10.38
C TRP A 26 4.26 -11.77 10.17
N ILE A 27 3.19 -11.69 10.97
CA ILE A 27 2.01 -12.52 10.83
C ILE A 27 0.97 -11.72 10.06
N GLN A 28 0.75 -12.08 8.79
CA GLN A 28 -0.17 -11.37 7.91
C GLN A 28 -1.62 -11.71 8.19
N SER A 29 -1.92 -12.96 8.57
CA SER A 29 -3.27 -13.41 8.85
C SER A 29 -3.33 -14.17 10.18
N SER A 30 -4.46 -14.03 10.90
CA SER A 30 -4.72 -14.75 12.13
C SER A 30 -6.21 -15.11 12.17
N PRO A 31 -6.57 -16.28 12.66
CA PRO A 31 -7.97 -16.74 12.65
C PRO A 31 -8.89 -15.91 13.58
N ASN A 32 -8.34 -15.24 14.58
CA ASN A 32 -9.10 -14.54 15.60
C ASN A 32 -9.23 -13.03 15.38
N VAL A 33 -8.67 -12.49 14.28
CA VAL A 33 -8.88 -11.07 13.94
C VAL A 33 -10.33 -10.79 13.60
N PRO A 34 -10.86 -9.60 13.93
CA PRO A 34 -12.18 -9.16 13.48
C PRO A 34 -12.24 -9.13 11.95
N ALA A 35 -13.31 -9.67 11.35
CA ALA A 35 -13.36 -9.84 9.90
C ALA A 35 -14.80 -9.83 9.39
N ASN A 36 -15.46 -8.68 9.43
CA ASN A 36 -16.82 -8.55 8.92
C ASN A 36 -16.99 -7.38 7.92
N SER A 37 -16.08 -7.22 7.00
CA SER A 37 -16.19 -6.18 5.96
C SER A 37 -17.49 -6.24 5.16
N ASN A 38 -18.21 -7.34 5.24
CA ASN A 38 -19.53 -7.58 4.64
C ASN A 38 -20.71 -7.10 5.52
N GLY A 39 -20.49 -6.57 6.72
CA GLY A 39 -21.52 -6.02 7.61
C GLY A 39 -22.32 -7.03 8.42
N TYR A 40 -22.08 -8.35 8.29
CA TYR A 40 -22.77 -9.34 9.13
C TYR A 40 -22.18 -9.37 10.54
N ARG A 41 -23.07 -9.38 11.55
CA ARG A 41 -22.72 -9.41 12.96
C ARG A 41 -23.22 -10.69 13.60
N LEU A 42 -22.60 -11.08 14.72
CA LEU A 42 -23.10 -12.14 15.58
C LEU A 42 -24.44 -11.73 16.22
N PRO A 43 -25.29 -12.67 16.69
CA PRO A 43 -26.58 -12.36 17.32
C PRO A 43 -26.49 -11.38 18.52
N ASN A 44 -25.34 -11.32 19.18
CA ASN A 44 -25.04 -10.37 20.25
C ASN A 44 -24.52 -9.01 19.79
N GLY A 45 -24.56 -8.73 18.48
CA GLY A 45 -24.08 -7.49 17.86
C GLY A 45 -22.57 -7.39 17.69
N ARG A 46 -21.78 -8.37 18.17
CA ARG A 46 -20.32 -8.35 18.07
C ARG A 46 -19.83 -8.65 16.66
N ILE A 47 -18.68 -8.11 16.33
CA ILE A 47 -17.99 -8.39 15.09
C ILE A 47 -17.42 -9.82 15.11
N PRO A 48 -17.74 -10.68 14.12
CA PRO A 48 -17.20 -12.01 14.05
C PRO A 48 -15.71 -12.02 13.70
N SER A 49 -15.01 -13.06 14.17
CA SER A 49 -13.65 -13.32 13.75
C SER A 49 -13.61 -14.05 12.40
N ALA A 50 -12.44 -14.02 11.74
CA ALA A 50 -12.21 -14.75 10.48
C ALA A 50 -12.52 -16.25 10.63
N ALA A 51 -12.17 -16.86 11.76
CA ALA A 51 -12.48 -18.26 12.04
C ALA A 51 -14.00 -18.53 12.16
N GLN A 52 -14.73 -17.61 12.79
CA GLN A 52 -16.19 -17.74 12.92
C GLN A 52 -16.90 -17.61 11.58
N ILE A 53 -16.47 -16.67 10.74
CA ILE A 53 -16.99 -16.53 9.37
C ILE A 53 -16.69 -17.78 8.55
N LYS A 54 -15.49 -18.33 8.65
CA LYS A 54 -15.11 -19.57 7.97
C LYS A 54 -15.92 -20.77 8.43
N ALA A 55 -16.28 -20.82 9.70
CA ALA A 55 -17.07 -21.91 10.28
C ALA A 55 -18.57 -21.80 10.01
N ASN A 56 -19.08 -20.62 9.72
CA ASN A 56 -20.50 -20.35 9.51
C ASN A 56 -20.74 -19.44 8.30
N SER A 57 -21.13 -20.04 7.19
CA SER A 57 -21.38 -19.33 5.92
C SER A 57 -22.53 -18.31 6.00
N SER A 58 -23.42 -18.41 6.99
CA SER A 58 -24.48 -17.41 7.20
C SER A 58 -23.94 -16.04 7.63
N LEU A 59 -22.69 -15.97 8.09
CA LEU A 59 -21.97 -14.74 8.42
C LEU A 59 -21.24 -14.13 7.19
N SER A 60 -21.37 -14.75 6.04
CA SER A 60 -20.85 -14.24 4.77
C SER A 60 -22.00 -13.72 3.91
N TYR A 61 -21.73 -12.75 3.04
CA TYR A 61 -22.72 -12.44 2.01
C TYR A 61 -23.04 -13.70 1.22
N PRO A 62 -24.31 -13.89 0.82
CA PRO A 62 -24.62 -14.86 -0.21
C PRO A 62 -23.66 -14.58 -1.38
N SER A 63 -22.93 -15.58 -1.85
CA SER A 63 -22.14 -15.41 -3.06
C SER A 63 -23.09 -14.95 -4.16
N THR A 64 -22.75 -13.83 -4.79
CA THR A 64 -23.48 -13.42 -6.00
C THR A 64 -23.42 -14.59 -6.97
N THR A 65 -24.60 -14.99 -7.48
CA THR A 65 -24.66 -16.09 -8.45
C THR A 65 -24.16 -15.55 -9.78
N SER A 66 -23.26 -16.26 -10.43
CA SER A 66 -22.83 -15.91 -11.77
C SER A 66 -24.05 -15.76 -12.68
N PRO A 67 -24.15 -14.69 -13.47
CA PRO A 67 -25.22 -14.52 -14.45
C PRO A 67 -25.19 -15.60 -15.54
N ASP A 68 -24.01 -16.16 -15.82
CA ASP A 68 -23.81 -17.27 -16.76
C ASP A 68 -22.61 -18.11 -16.34
N LYS A 69 -22.86 -19.28 -15.74
CA LYS A 69 -21.81 -20.16 -15.20
C LYS A 69 -20.97 -20.83 -16.28
N GLU A 70 -21.56 -21.15 -17.43
CA GLU A 70 -20.84 -21.80 -18.53
C GLU A 70 -19.90 -20.79 -19.18
N ALA A 71 -20.40 -19.61 -19.54
CA ALA A 71 -19.58 -18.54 -20.07
C ALA A 71 -18.49 -18.09 -19.07
N GLN A 72 -18.78 -18.08 -17.76
CA GLN A 72 -17.79 -17.81 -16.72
C GLN A 72 -16.65 -18.84 -16.73
N SER A 73 -16.97 -20.12 -16.84
CA SER A 73 -15.93 -21.19 -16.85
C SER A 73 -15.00 -21.04 -18.05
N HIS A 74 -15.58 -20.86 -19.24
CA HIS A 74 -14.79 -20.64 -20.46
C HIS A 74 -13.95 -19.36 -20.41
N ALA A 75 -14.51 -18.29 -19.88
CA ALA A 75 -13.79 -17.02 -19.73
C ALA A 75 -12.64 -17.15 -18.71
N ALA A 76 -12.84 -17.86 -17.60
CA ALA A 76 -11.82 -18.09 -16.59
C ALA A 76 -10.65 -18.93 -17.15
N GLU A 77 -10.94 -20.00 -17.91
CA GLU A 77 -9.92 -20.81 -18.58
C GLU A 77 -9.10 -19.96 -19.58
N ALA A 78 -9.76 -19.14 -20.38
CA ALA A 78 -9.11 -18.28 -21.37
C ALA A 78 -8.26 -17.18 -20.69
N LEU A 79 -8.70 -16.63 -19.55
CA LEU A 79 -7.93 -15.69 -18.74
C LEU A 79 -6.68 -16.35 -18.20
N GLU A 80 -6.81 -17.52 -17.57
CA GLU A 80 -5.69 -18.27 -17.00
C GLU A 80 -4.64 -18.62 -18.07
N GLU A 81 -5.07 -19.06 -19.25
CA GLU A 81 -4.19 -19.34 -20.39
C GLU A 81 -3.49 -18.07 -20.87
N PHE A 82 -4.20 -16.95 -21.00
CA PHE A 82 -3.61 -15.68 -21.46
C PHE A 82 -2.66 -15.11 -20.43
N GLU A 83 -3.03 -15.04 -19.17
CA GLU A 83 -2.16 -14.55 -18.11
C GLU A 83 -0.91 -15.42 -17.97
N GLY A 84 -1.10 -16.72 -17.98
CA GLY A 84 -0.02 -17.71 -17.90
C GLY A 84 0.83 -17.55 -16.65
N ILE A 85 0.21 -17.17 -15.52
CA ILE A 85 0.89 -17.05 -14.22
C ILE A 85 1.16 -18.45 -13.67
N THR A 86 2.23 -19.04 -14.12
CA THR A 86 2.67 -20.38 -13.70
C THR A 86 3.69 -20.28 -12.55
N PRO A 87 3.94 -21.37 -11.81
CA PRO A 87 5.03 -21.42 -10.83
C PRO A 87 6.40 -21.04 -11.40
N ALA A 88 6.62 -21.25 -12.71
CA ALA A 88 7.84 -20.81 -13.38
C ALA A 88 7.89 -19.28 -13.54
N VAL A 89 6.78 -18.64 -13.90
CA VAL A 89 6.69 -17.16 -13.98
C VAL A 89 6.90 -16.56 -12.60
N LEU A 90 6.28 -17.10 -11.55
CA LEU A 90 6.48 -16.64 -10.17
C LEU A 90 7.94 -16.75 -9.72
N ARG A 91 8.63 -17.84 -10.08
CA ARG A 91 10.08 -17.97 -9.83
C ARG A 91 10.89 -16.94 -10.61
N ASN A 92 10.53 -16.65 -11.86
CA ASN A 92 11.21 -15.64 -12.66
C ASN A 92 11.02 -14.22 -12.08
N ILE A 93 9.83 -13.90 -11.58
CA ILE A 93 9.58 -12.64 -10.86
C ILE A 93 10.53 -12.50 -9.66
N SER A 94 10.72 -13.55 -8.88
CA SER A 94 11.59 -13.54 -7.69
C SER A 94 13.09 -13.46 -8.02
N THR A 95 13.52 -13.94 -9.18
CA THR A 95 14.93 -13.99 -9.59
C THR A 95 15.36 -12.88 -10.53
N ASN A 96 14.50 -12.50 -11.47
CA ASN A 96 14.76 -11.43 -12.46
C ASN A 96 13.45 -10.76 -12.86
N VAL A 97 12.98 -9.85 -12.02
CA VAL A 97 11.73 -9.11 -12.23
C VAL A 97 11.71 -8.32 -13.54
N TYR A 98 12.85 -7.79 -13.97
CA TYR A 98 12.95 -7.03 -15.23
C TYR A 98 12.65 -7.93 -16.44
N LYS A 99 13.22 -9.14 -16.46
CA LYS A 99 12.95 -10.10 -17.53
C LYS A 99 11.47 -10.53 -17.51
N ALA A 100 10.94 -10.87 -16.35
CA ALA A 100 9.52 -11.25 -16.21
C ALA A 100 8.57 -10.16 -16.69
N HIS A 101 8.87 -8.88 -16.34
CA HIS A 101 8.10 -7.74 -16.81
C HIS A 101 8.18 -7.58 -18.33
N LYS A 102 9.39 -7.70 -18.90
CA LYS A 102 9.58 -7.63 -20.35
C LYS A 102 8.79 -8.72 -21.08
N ASP A 103 8.86 -9.97 -20.60
CA ASP A 103 8.11 -11.08 -21.16
C ASP A 103 6.58 -10.82 -21.11
N ALA A 104 6.07 -10.23 -20.00
CA ALA A 104 4.67 -9.84 -19.86
C ALA A 104 4.25 -8.72 -20.84
N VAL A 105 5.12 -7.73 -21.06
CA VAL A 105 4.89 -6.66 -22.06
C VAL A 105 4.84 -7.26 -23.47
N GLU A 106 5.81 -8.12 -23.82
CA GLU A 106 5.86 -8.80 -25.14
C GLU A 106 4.63 -9.69 -25.38
N LYS A 107 4.11 -10.33 -24.34
CA LYS A 107 2.89 -11.12 -24.38
C LYS A 107 1.63 -10.27 -24.52
N GLY A 108 1.71 -8.98 -24.23
CA GLY A 108 0.58 -8.03 -24.33
C GLY A 108 -0.32 -7.94 -23.09
N LEU A 109 0.14 -8.44 -21.94
CA LEU A 109 -0.64 -8.40 -20.69
C LEU A 109 -0.96 -6.99 -20.19
N PHE A 110 -0.17 -5.99 -20.60
CA PHE A 110 -0.42 -4.59 -20.31
C PHE A 110 -1.32 -3.86 -21.30
N ASN A 111 -1.78 -4.55 -22.38
CA ASN A 111 -2.66 -3.94 -23.37
C ASN A 111 -4.11 -3.86 -22.88
N PHE A 112 -4.48 -4.69 -21.90
CA PHE A 112 -5.84 -4.79 -21.38
C PHE A 112 -5.85 -4.75 -19.86
N SER A 113 -6.93 -4.23 -19.28
CA SER A 113 -7.37 -4.66 -17.97
C SER A 113 -8.12 -5.98 -18.11
N GLU A 114 -8.30 -6.71 -17.00
CA GLU A 114 -9.09 -7.95 -16.98
C GLU A 114 -10.49 -7.72 -17.58
N TYR A 115 -11.18 -6.67 -17.13
CA TYR A 115 -12.48 -6.27 -17.69
C TYR A 115 -12.42 -6.02 -19.20
N ALA A 116 -11.41 -5.28 -19.66
CA ALA A 116 -11.28 -4.96 -21.08
C ALA A 116 -10.99 -6.21 -21.93
N TYR A 117 -10.22 -7.16 -21.41
CA TYR A 117 -9.95 -8.43 -22.08
C TYR A 117 -11.22 -9.29 -22.17
N LEU A 118 -11.95 -9.45 -21.06
CA LEU A 118 -13.25 -10.13 -21.04
C LEU A 118 -14.23 -9.52 -22.06
N ARG A 119 -14.36 -8.20 -22.08
CA ARG A 119 -15.31 -7.50 -22.96
C ARG A 119 -14.92 -7.49 -24.43
N TYR A 120 -13.66 -7.20 -24.74
CA TYR A 120 -13.23 -6.88 -26.10
C TYR A 120 -12.44 -7.98 -26.79
N ALA A 121 -11.77 -8.85 -26.04
CA ALA A 121 -11.08 -10.00 -26.60
C ALA A 121 -11.94 -11.27 -26.58
N LEU A 122 -12.62 -11.53 -25.45
CA LEU A 122 -13.45 -12.74 -25.29
C LEU A 122 -14.94 -12.50 -25.57
N ASN A 123 -15.36 -11.25 -25.81
CA ASN A 123 -16.75 -10.87 -26.08
C ASN A 123 -17.76 -11.34 -25.01
N VAL A 124 -17.33 -11.36 -23.76
CA VAL A 124 -18.17 -11.69 -22.59
C VAL A 124 -19.21 -10.58 -22.37
N SER A 125 -20.40 -10.91 -21.87
CA SER A 125 -21.44 -9.90 -21.53
C SER A 125 -20.93 -8.91 -20.47
N ALA A 126 -21.49 -7.69 -20.43
CA ALA A 126 -21.09 -6.68 -19.45
C ALA A 126 -21.29 -7.16 -18.01
N ASP A 127 -22.47 -7.74 -17.73
CA ASP A 127 -22.84 -8.23 -16.41
C ASP A 127 -21.88 -9.34 -15.91
N LEU A 128 -21.46 -10.22 -16.83
CA LEU A 128 -20.50 -11.27 -16.48
C LEU A 128 -19.09 -10.73 -16.32
N ALA A 129 -18.68 -9.76 -17.14
CA ALA A 129 -17.40 -9.09 -17.00
C ALA A 129 -17.31 -8.29 -15.69
N ASP A 130 -18.38 -7.57 -15.32
CA ASP A 130 -18.47 -6.89 -14.01
C ASP A 130 -18.45 -7.90 -12.85
N TYR A 131 -19.11 -9.04 -13.00
CA TYR A 131 -19.10 -10.10 -12.01
C TYR A 131 -17.71 -10.71 -11.81
N MET A 132 -16.95 -10.94 -12.89
CA MET A 132 -15.63 -11.57 -12.87
C MET A 132 -14.52 -10.61 -12.44
N ALA A 133 -14.44 -9.45 -13.08
CA ALA A 133 -13.37 -8.48 -12.85
C ALA A 133 -13.62 -7.60 -11.62
N GLY A 134 -14.88 -7.35 -11.25
CA GLY A 134 -15.22 -6.57 -10.05
C GLY A 134 -14.49 -5.23 -9.97
N SER A 135 -13.90 -4.94 -8.80
CA SER A 135 -13.17 -3.70 -8.55
C SER A 135 -11.79 -3.64 -9.22
N SER A 136 -11.29 -4.75 -9.76
CA SER A 136 -10.02 -4.81 -10.49
C SER A 136 -10.15 -4.51 -11.99
N SER A 137 -11.34 -4.09 -12.43
CA SER A 137 -11.65 -3.82 -13.83
C SER A 137 -10.69 -2.85 -14.53
N ASP A 138 -10.04 -1.98 -13.79
CA ASP A 138 -9.11 -0.96 -14.30
C ASP A 138 -7.63 -1.39 -14.21
N SER A 139 -7.33 -2.50 -13.56
CA SER A 139 -5.95 -3.00 -13.38
C SER A 139 -5.44 -3.73 -14.64
N PRO A 140 -4.15 -3.64 -14.98
CA PRO A 140 -3.58 -4.46 -16.03
C PRO A 140 -3.67 -5.94 -15.64
N MET A 141 -3.75 -6.83 -16.64
CA MET A 141 -3.87 -8.28 -16.42
C MET A 141 -2.66 -8.89 -15.71
N TRP A 142 -1.50 -8.24 -15.79
CA TRP A 142 -0.31 -8.68 -15.09
C TRP A 142 -0.09 -7.87 -13.83
N GLU A 143 -0.42 -8.45 -12.68
CA GLU A 143 -0.27 -7.84 -11.38
C GLU A 143 0.76 -8.58 -10.53
N TYR A 144 1.68 -7.82 -9.95
CA TYR A 144 2.59 -8.33 -8.92
C TYR A 144 1.88 -8.76 -7.65
N ASP A 145 0.72 -8.19 -7.39
CA ASP A 145 -0.01 -8.36 -6.15
C ASP A 145 -0.35 -9.81 -5.89
N THR A 146 -0.72 -10.57 -6.91
CA THR A 146 -0.99 -12.02 -6.78
C THR A 146 0.24 -12.78 -6.27
N ALA A 147 1.43 -12.49 -6.82
CA ALA A 147 2.68 -13.11 -6.38
C ALA A 147 3.09 -12.62 -4.98
N TYR A 148 2.89 -11.34 -4.69
CA TYR A 148 3.23 -10.72 -3.42
C TYR A 148 2.32 -11.21 -2.30
N PHE A 149 1.01 -11.16 -2.47
CA PHE A 149 0.04 -11.60 -1.45
C PHE A 149 -0.09 -13.12 -1.35
N GLY A 150 0.35 -13.87 -2.36
CA GLY A 150 0.51 -15.31 -2.29
C GLY A 150 1.70 -15.79 -1.45
N ALA A 151 2.56 -14.89 -0.98
CA ALA A 151 3.67 -15.22 -0.10
C ALA A 151 3.18 -15.79 1.24
N THR A 152 3.79 -16.88 1.68
CA THR A 152 3.46 -17.55 2.95
C THR A 152 4.35 -17.13 4.11
N THR A 153 5.45 -16.44 3.81
CA THR A 153 6.44 -15.98 4.81
C THR A 153 6.66 -14.48 4.67
N TRP A 154 6.30 -13.76 5.70
CA TRP A 154 6.37 -12.31 5.75
C TRP A 154 7.42 -11.85 6.76
N ARG A 155 8.09 -10.73 6.48
CA ARG A 155 9.04 -10.08 7.36
C ARG A 155 8.73 -8.59 7.46
N THR A 156 9.01 -8.02 8.61
CA THR A 156 9.10 -6.58 8.82
C THR A 156 10.47 -6.24 9.41
N ILE A 157 10.76 -4.97 9.62
CA ILE A 157 12.03 -4.53 10.21
C ILE A 157 11.78 -4.18 11.67
N ASP A 158 12.60 -4.73 12.55
CA ASP A 158 12.59 -4.37 13.98
C ASP A 158 12.81 -2.87 14.15
N LYS A 159 12.13 -2.27 15.11
CA LYS A 159 12.06 -0.81 15.34
C LYS A 159 11.38 -0.01 14.19
N GLY A 160 10.81 -0.67 13.19
CA GLY A 160 10.08 -0.07 12.09
C GLY A 160 10.89 0.07 10.79
N LEU A 161 10.16 0.32 9.70
CA LEU A 161 10.74 0.41 8.34
C LEU A 161 11.75 1.55 8.20
N GLU A 162 11.67 2.59 9.02
CA GLU A 162 12.62 3.71 9.05
C GLU A 162 14.06 3.27 9.37
N SER A 163 14.24 2.13 10.01
CA SER A 163 15.57 1.56 10.27
C SER A 163 16.38 1.34 8.99
N LEU A 164 15.72 1.04 7.87
CA LEU A 164 16.41 0.87 6.59
C LEU A 164 16.99 2.19 6.04
N PRO A 165 16.24 3.28 5.86
CA PRO A 165 16.84 4.55 5.43
C PRO A 165 17.82 5.12 6.45
N ARG A 166 17.62 4.93 7.76
CA ARG A 166 18.58 5.35 8.79
C ARG A 166 19.93 4.67 8.65
N ALA A 167 19.96 3.41 8.22
CA ALA A 167 21.23 2.68 8.02
C ALA A 167 22.10 3.28 6.92
N PHE A 168 21.55 4.07 5.99
CA PHE A 168 22.32 4.81 4.99
C PHE A 168 22.95 6.09 5.54
N PHE A 169 22.40 6.65 6.62
CA PHE A 169 22.72 8.00 7.07
C PHE A 169 24.22 8.24 7.27
N PRO A 170 25.01 7.36 7.91
CA PRO A 170 26.47 7.56 8.05
C PRO A 170 27.21 7.72 6.73
N HIS A 171 26.69 7.13 5.65
CA HIS A 171 27.33 7.11 4.34
C HIS A 171 26.94 8.27 3.44
N VAL A 172 25.79 8.91 3.71
CA VAL A 172 25.24 9.98 2.87
C VAL A 172 25.16 11.34 3.57
N GLN A 173 25.34 11.41 4.86
CA GLN A 173 25.13 12.62 5.67
C GLN A 173 25.89 13.84 5.13
N SER A 174 27.14 13.68 4.73
CA SER A 174 27.97 14.77 4.19
C SER A 174 27.50 15.28 2.82
N ARG A 175 26.62 14.53 2.15
CA ARG A 175 26.06 14.83 0.81
C ARG A 175 24.56 15.12 0.85
N LEU A 176 23.96 15.09 2.04
CA LEU A 176 22.53 15.32 2.24
C LEU A 176 22.27 16.79 2.52
N THR A 177 21.41 17.40 1.70
CA THR A 177 20.93 18.77 1.93
C THR A 177 19.43 18.71 2.18
N LEU A 178 19.01 18.98 3.40
CA LEU A 178 17.60 19.06 3.80
C LEU A 178 17.04 20.49 3.67
N GLY A 179 15.72 20.62 3.77
CA GLY A 179 15.04 21.93 3.76
C GLY A 179 14.97 22.59 2.38
N ARG A 180 15.34 21.88 1.29
CA ARG A 180 15.20 22.40 -0.06
C ARG A 180 13.99 21.82 -0.76
N LYS A 181 12.91 22.58 -0.80
CA LYS A 181 11.68 22.23 -1.51
C LYS A 181 11.85 22.49 -2.99
N ILE A 182 12.14 21.44 -3.77
CA ILE A 182 12.33 21.55 -5.21
C ILE A 182 11.02 22.00 -5.88
N THR A 183 11.13 22.99 -6.74
CA THR A 183 10.03 23.59 -7.51
C THR A 183 10.23 23.58 -9.02
N GLY A 184 11.39 23.16 -9.47
CA GLY A 184 11.68 23.09 -10.90
C GLY A 184 12.89 22.25 -11.24
N LEU A 185 12.91 21.82 -12.48
CA LEU A 185 14.01 21.12 -13.11
C LEU A 185 14.19 21.69 -14.52
N LYS A 186 15.38 22.09 -14.89
CA LYS A 186 15.71 22.60 -16.22
C LYS A 186 16.87 21.83 -16.81
N TYR A 187 16.83 21.61 -18.11
CA TYR A 187 17.94 21.06 -18.85
C TYR A 187 18.59 22.14 -19.69
N ASN A 188 19.91 22.32 -19.55
CA ASN A 188 20.68 23.27 -20.32
C ASN A 188 21.38 22.55 -21.50
N ASN A 189 20.83 22.70 -22.69
CA ASN A 189 21.40 22.09 -23.91
C ASN A 189 22.83 22.53 -24.22
N GLY A 190 23.22 23.74 -23.80
CA GLY A 190 24.57 24.27 -24.07
C GLY A 190 25.64 23.64 -23.20
N THR A 191 25.33 23.28 -21.96
CA THR A 191 26.26 22.68 -20.99
C THR A 191 26.03 21.18 -20.78
N GLY A 192 24.90 20.65 -21.23
CA GLY A 192 24.47 19.26 -20.94
C GLY A 192 24.10 19.04 -19.49
N LYS A 193 23.93 20.09 -18.68
CA LYS A 193 23.66 19.97 -17.24
C LYS A 193 22.18 20.11 -16.91
N VAL A 194 21.81 19.56 -15.76
CA VAL A 194 20.47 19.65 -15.16
C VAL A 194 20.52 20.62 -14.00
N ALA A 195 19.75 21.71 -14.06
CA ALA A 195 19.55 22.63 -12.94
C ALA A 195 18.35 22.22 -12.11
N LEU A 196 18.55 22.00 -10.81
CA LEU A 196 17.46 21.87 -9.84
C LEU A 196 17.15 23.26 -9.26
N GLU A 197 15.85 23.61 -9.23
CA GLU A 197 15.38 24.89 -8.72
C GLU A 197 14.55 24.68 -7.45
N TRP A 198 14.76 25.55 -6.47
CA TRP A 198 13.96 25.60 -5.23
C TRP A 198 13.72 27.03 -4.77
N ARG A 199 12.73 27.23 -3.91
CA ARG A 199 12.46 28.52 -3.26
C ARG A 199 12.51 28.34 -1.75
N GLN A 200 13.29 29.16 -1.08
CA GLN A 200 13.32 29.20 0.38
C GLN A 200 12.12 29.97 0.91
N ASP A 201 11.78 31.08 0.27
CA ASP A 201 10.51 31.76 0.43
C ASP A 201 9.57 31.32 -0.70
N PRO A 202 8.39 30.72 -0.39
CA PRO A 202 7.42 30.30 -1.39
C PRO A 202 6.98 31.40 -2.37
N PHE A 203 7.00 32.65 -1.92
CA PHE A 203 6.59 33.83 -2.70
C PHE A 203 7.74 34.48 -3.50
N ALA A 204 8.97 34.00 -3.32
CA ALA A 204 10.09 34.53 -4.09
C ALA A 204 9.88 34.32 -5.60
N MET A 205 9.98 35.40 -6.36
CA MET A 205 9.79 35.36 -7.83
C MET A 205 10.91 34.59 -8.53
N LYS A 206 12.15 34.72 -8.05
CA LYS A 206 13.29 34.02 -8.61
C LYS A 206 13.67 32.83 -7.73
N PRO A 207 13.75 31.61 -8.28
CA PRO A 207 14.25 30.47 -7.56
C PRO A 207 15.78 30.56 -7.37
N GLN A 208 16.28 29.89 -6.35
CA GLN A 208 17.67 29.46 -6.28
C GLN A 208 17.86 28.22 -7.16
N SER A 209 19.06 28.01 -7.68
CA SER A 209 19.36 26.84 -8.52
C SER A 209 20.78 26.35 -8.32
N GLU A 210 20.99 25.06 -8.61
CA GLU A 210 22.28 24.38 -8.61
C GLU A 210 22.34 23.40 -9.78
N ASP A 211 23.47 23.36 -10.48
CA ASP A 211 23.67 22.54 -11.67
C ASP A 211 24.32 21.20 -11.32
N PHE A 212 23.80 20.12 -11.92
CA PHE A 212 24.29 18.76 -11.78
C PHE A 212 24.47 18.11 -13.14
N ASP A 213 25.34 17.11 -13.24
CA ASP A 213 25.49 16.32 -14.45
C ASP A 213 24.29 15.41 -14.68
N TYR A 214 23.68 14.90 -13.60
CA TYR A 214 22.49 14.06 -13.62
C TYR A 214 21.57 14.38 -12.44
N ALA A 215 20.26 14.18 -12.62
CA ALA A 215 19.27 14.23 -11.54
C ALA A 215 18.38 13.01 -11.59
N VAL A 216 18.25 12.31 -10.45
CA VAL A 216 17.28 11.23 -10.25
C VAL A 216 16.11 11.77 -9.44
N VAL A 217 14.93 11.80 -10.04
CA VAL A 217 13.70 12.29 -9.39
C VAL A 217 12.98 11.13 -8.72
N ALA A 218 13.23 10.95 -7.43
CA ALA A 218 12.56 9.97 -6.58
C ALA A 218 11.36 10.59 -5.82
N VAL A 219 10.53 11.34 -6.55
CA VAL A 219 9.39 12.10 -6.03
C VAL A 219 8.12 11.66 -6.77
N PRO A 220 6.98 11.47 -6.09
CA PRO A 220 5.73 11.11 -6.75
C PRO A 220 5.32 12.13 -7.82
N PHE A 221 4.75 11.67 -8.93
CA PHE A 221 4.30 12.58 -9.99
C PHE A 221 3.22 13.56 -9.54
N SER A 222 2.45 13.21 -8.51
CA SER A 222 1.52 14.13 -7.84
C SER A 222 2.20 15.43 -7.35
N LYS A 223 3.49 15.38 -7.01
CA LYS A 223 4.30 16.56 -6.65
C LYS A 223 5.07 17.10 -7.84
N VAL A 224 5.68 16.23 -8.65
CA VAL A 224 6.46 16.64 -9.82
C VAL A 224 5.63 17.46 -10.81
N ARG A 225 4.35 17.16 -10.97
CA ARG A 225 3.42 17.94 -11.83
C ARG A 225 3.24 19.41 -11.43
N LEU A 226 3.62 19.77 -10.21
CA LEU A 226 3.58 21.14 -9.70
C LEU A 226 4.89 21.89 -9.96
N TRP A 227 5.90 21.22 -10.51
CA TRP A 227 7.20 21.82 -10.80
C TRP A 227 7.22 22.49 -12.18
N SER A 228 8.16 23.43 -12.34
CA SER A 228 8.57 23.90 -13.65
C SER A 228 9.46 22.82 -14.29
N LEU A 229 8.98 22.19 -15.36
CA LEU A 229 9.64 21.04 -15.97
C LEU A 229 10.14 21.37 -17.38
N PRO A 230 11.22 20.72 -17.85
CA PRO A 230 11.63 20.80 -19.23
C PRO A 230 10.61 20.09 -20.13
N LYS A 231 10.71 20.31 -21.44
CA LYS A 231 9.85 19.60 -22.39
C LYS A 231 10.28 18.14 -22.49
N TYR A 232 9.40 17.27 -22.06
CA TYR A 232 9.54 15.81 -22.19
C TYR A 232 8.80 15.28 -23.42
N SER A 233 8.95 13.97 -23.69
CA SER A 233 8.10 13.27 -24.64
C SER A 233 6.62 13.42 -24.24
N SER A 234 5.73 13.32 -25.23
CA SER A 234 4.28 13.40 -24.98
C SER A 234 3.81 12.33 -23.99
N LEU A 235 4.40 11.13 -24.05
CA LEU A 235 4.09 10.03 -23.14
C LEU A 235 4.46 10.36 -21.70
N LEU A 236 5.68 10.80 -21.43
CA LEU A 236 6.14 11.14 -20.09
C LEU A 236 5.38 12.37 -19.54
N SER A 237 5.18 13.39 -20.37
CA SER A 237 4.39 14.57 -19.97
C SER A 237 2.96 14.19 -19.57
N ARG A 238 2.32 13.28 -20.34
CA ARG A 238 1.01 12.76 -20.03
C ARG A 238 1.03 11.95 -18.73
N ALA A 239 1.98 11.04 -18.54
CA ALA A 239 2.11 10.27 -17.30
C ALA A 239 2.23 11.18 -16.07
N ILE A 240 3.11 12.19 -16.11
CA ILE A 240 3.29 13.16 -15.02
C ILE A 240 1.98 13.89 -14.71
N SER A 241 1.25 14.32 -15.75
CA SER A 241 0.05 15.15 -15.57
C SER A 241 -1.20 14.37 -15.16
N THR A 242 -1.36 13.12 -15.60
CA THR A 242 -2.64 12.39 -15.51
C THR A 242 -2.62 11.17 -14.61
N MET A 243 -1.43 10.69 -14.17
CA MET A 243 -1.36 9.52 -13.31
C MET A 243 -2.06 9.79 -11.97
N GLU A 244 -3.09 9.00 -11.68
CA GLU A 244 -3.88 9.15 -10.47
C GLU A 244 -3.23 8.39 -9.30
N TYR A 245 -3.45 8.92 -8.10
CA TYR A 245 -2.97 8.35 -6.85
C TYR A 245 -4.16 8.10 -5.93
N GLN A 246 -4.21 6.93 -5.33
CA GLN A 246 -5.24 6.59 -4.36
C GLN A 246 -4.97 7.27 -3.01
N GLN A 247 -6.02 7.72 -2.34
CA GLN A 247 -5.93 8.28 -1.00
C GLN A 247 -5.75 7.17 0.03
N SER A 248 -5.07 7.47 1.12
CA SER A 248 -4.92 6.52 2.22
C SER A 248 -4.66 7.25 3.54
N CYS A 249 -5.25 6.70 4.61
CA CYS A 249 -5.04 7.13 5.98
C CYS A 249 -4.71 5.94 6.87
N LYS A 250 -3.85 6.18 7.85
CA LYS A 250 -3.55 5.24 8.95
C LYS A 250 -3.70 5.93 10.29
N VAL A 251 -4.23 5.21 11.27
CA VAL A 251 -4.23 5.61 12.67
C VAL A 251 -3.73 4.43 13.51
N ALA A 252 -2.65 4.65 14.23
CA ALA A 252 -2.12 3.72 15.22
C ALA A 252 -2.46 4.22 16.62
N LEU A 253 -2.93 3.32 17.50
CA LEU A 253 -3.29 3.63 18.87
C LEU A 253 -2.43 2.85 19.85
N HIS A 254 -1.95 3.52 20.88
CA HIS A 254 -1.09 2.94 21.92
C HIS A 254 -1.91 2.53 23.13
N TYR A 255 -1.69 1.31 23.63
CA TYR A 255 -2.38 0.72 24.77
C TYR A 255 -1.43 0.34 25.88
N LYS A 256 -1.90 0.46 27.14
CA LYS A 256 -1.11 0.15 28.36
C LYS A 256 -0.58 -1.28 28.38
N THR A 257 -1.37 -2.21 27.84
CA THR A 257 -1.00 -3.63 27.73
C THR A 257 -1.41 -4.16 26.36
N ARG A 258 -0.94 -5.32 26.02
CA ARG A 258 -1.34 -6.07 24.83
C ARG A 258 -2.62 -6.87 25.14
N PHE A 259 -3.70 -6.19 25.50
CA PHE A 259 -4.95 -6.78 25.96
C PHE A 259 -5.56 -7.77 24.96
N TRP A 260 -5.38 -7.54 23.67
CA TRP A 260 -5.88 -8.41 22.59
C TRP A 260 -5.28 -9.82 22.62
N GLU A 261 -4.07 -9.99 23.15
CA GLU A 261 -3.44 -11.30 23.35
C GLU A 261 -4.02 -12.08 24.53
N LYS A 262 -4.82 -11.41 25.39
CA LYS A 262 -5.47 -11.98 26.56
C LYS A 262 -6.97 -12.19 26.38
N LEU A 263 -7.50 -11.86 25.20
CA LEU A 263 -8.90 -12.15 24.86
C LEU A 263 -9.14 -13.65 24.73
N SER A 264 -10.39 -14.05 24.76
CA SER A 264 -10.78 -15.45 24.53
C SER A 264 -11.70 -15.52 23.28
N PRO A 265 -11.22 -16.00 22.14
CA PRO A 265 -9.84 -16.43 21.86
C PRO A 265 -8.84 -15.25 21.72
N PRO A 266 -7.52 -15.47 21.94
CA PRO A 266 -6.51 -14.43 21.82
C PRO A 266 -6.26 -14.07 20.36
N ILE A 267 -5.90 -12.78 20.11
CA ILE A 267 -5.49 -12.31 18.80
C ILE A 267 -3.96 -12.21 18.79
N ILE A 268 -3.32 -12.97 17.91
CA ILE A 268 -1.85 -13.04 17.79
C ILE A 268 -1.44 -12.60 16.39
N GLY A 269 -1.10 -11.32 16.26
CA GLY A 269 -0.79 -10.74 14.94
C GLY A 269 -1.98 -10.76 13.98
N GLY A 270 -1.70 -10.51 12.71
CA GLY A 270 -2.69 -10.55 11.64
C GLY A 270 -3.48 -9.25 11.46
N CYS A 271 -4.06 -9.11 10.27
CA CYS A 271 -4.94 -8.01 9.92
C CYS A 271 -6.34 -8.54 9.59
N GLY A 272 -7.35 -7.77 9.92
CA GLY A 272 -8.74 -8.03 9.54
C GLY A 272 -9.43 -6.75 9.11
N ALA A 273 -10.46 -6.86 8.27
CA ALA A 273 -11.27 -5.74 7.83
C ALA A 273 -12.64 -5.76 8.52
N VAL A 274 -13.16 -4.57 8.84
CA VAL A 274 -14.44 -4.42 9.54
C VAL A 274 -15.42 -3.53 8.76
N ASP A 275 -16.70 -3.66 9.07
CA ASP A 275 -17.81 -2.92 8.45
C ASP A 275 -17.96 -1.48 8.93
N ILE A 276 -17.21 -1.08 9.96
CA ILE A 276 -17.29 0.28 10.50
C ILE A 276 -16.79 1.27 9.43
N PRO A 277 -17.59 2.25 9.01
CA PRO A 277 -17.26 3.13 7.90
C PRO A 277 -15.89 3.79 8.05
N GLY A 278 -15.05 3.68 7.04
CA GLY A 278 -13.74 4.34 7.00
C GLY A 278 -12.63 3.69 7.85
N ILE A 279 -12.91 2.69 8.69
CA ILE A 279 -11.87 2.02 9.48
C ILE A 279 -10.99 1.13 8.59
N GLY A 280 -11.59 0.41 7.64
CA GLY A 280 -10.85 -0.48 6.75
C GLY A 280 -10.21 -1.64 7.51
N SER A 281 -8.89 -1.75 7.45
CA SER A 281 -8.17 -2.83 8.11
C SER A 281 -7.66 -2.44 9.50
N ILE A 282 -7.75 -3.39 10.43
CA ILE A 282 -7.14 -3.34 11.77
C ILE A 282 -6.03 -4.38 11.81
N CYS A 283 -4.80 -4.00 12.17
CA CYS A 283 -3.66 -4.91 12.22
C CYS A 283 -3.04 -4.96 13.62
N TYR A 284 -2.80 -6.17 14.09
CA TYR A 284 -2.20 -6.43 15.39
C TYR A 284 -0.72 -6.76 15.25
N PRO A 285 0.14 -6.29 16.18
CA PRO A 285 1.57 -6.51 16.06
C PRO A 285 1.93 -7.99 16.20
N ALA A 286 2.86 -8.42 15.33
CA ALA A 286 3.36 -9.80 15.26
C ALA A 286 4.71 -9.99 15.95
N TYR A 287 5.20 -9.00 16.70
CA TYR A 287 6.48 -9.02 17.41
C TYR A 287 6.27 -8.85 18.91
N LYS A 288 7.25 -9.31 19.71
CA LYS A 288 7.19 -9.30 21.18
C LYS A 288 5.89 -9.90 21.74
N ILE A 289 5.41 -10.97 21.12
CA ILE A 289 4.20 -11.70 21.52
C ILE A 289 4.36 -12.17 22.97
N ASN A 290 3.27 -12.16 23.76
CA ASN A 290 3.23 -12.47 25.19
C ASN A 290 4.08 -11.53 26.08
N SER A 291 4.46 -10.38 25.58
CA SER A 291 5.17 -9.38 26.36
C SER A 291 4.25 -8.68 27.36
N SER A 292 4.78 -8.32 28.51
CA SER A 292 4.10 -7.45 29.49
C SER A 292 4.19 -5.95 29.12
N LEU A 293 4.92 -5.62 28.06
CA LEU A 293 5.07 -4.26 27.60
C LEU A 293 3.79 -3.70 26.97
N PRO A 294 3.64 -2.36 26.95
CA PRO A 294 2.62 -1.73 26.16
C PRO A 294 2.65 -2.17 24.69
N GLY A 295 1.57 -1.96 23.98
CA GLY A 295 1.49 -2.31 22.56
C GLY A 295 0.78 -1.26 21.71
N VAL A 296 1.02 -1.33 20.42
CA VAL A 296 0.39 -0.46 19.41
C VAL A 296 -0.43 -1.32 18.46
N ILE A 297 -1.70 -0.97 18.26
CA ILE A 297 -2.53 -1.52 17.21
C ILE A 297 -2.56 -0.51 16.06
N LEU A 298 -2.37 -0.95 14.83
CA LEU A 298 -2.79 -0.17 13.67
C LEU A 298 -4.32 -0.29 13.61
N ALA A 299 -4.99 0.66 14.25
CA ALA A 299 -6.43 0.61 14.54
C ALA A 299 -7.30 0.99 13.32
N SER A 300 -6.70 1.65 12.34
CA SER A 300 -7.32 1.93 11.05
C SER A 300 -6.28 2.00 9.94
N TYR A 301 -6.56 1.32 8.85
CA TYR A 301 -5.92 1.56 7.56
C TYR A 301 -7.00 1.58 6.49
N SER A 302 -7.33 2.77 6.03
CA SER A 302 -8.34 2.99 5.00
C SER A 302 -7.75 3.57 3.72
N SER A 303 -8.41 3.33 2.60
CA SER A 303 -8.00 3.84 1.28
C SER A 303 -9.21 4.36 0.48
N GLY A 304 -8.94 5.09 -0.60
CA GLY A 304 -9.97 5.63 -1.49
C GLY A 304 -10.85 6.71 -0.86
N THR A 305 -12.12 6.76 -1.25
CA THR A 305 -13.09 7.76 -0.79
C THR A 305 -13.25 7.81 0.75
N PRO A 306 -13.31 6.68 1.48
CA PRO A 306 -13.36 6.71 2.94
C PRO A 306 -12.14 7.40 3.56
N ALA A 307 -10.93 7.14 3.06
CA ALA A 307 -9.71 7.78 3.53
C ALA A 307 -9.75 9.29 3.30
N ARG A 308 -10.25 9.75 2.14
CA ARG A 308 -10.44 11.17 1.84
C ARG A 308 -11.37 11.85 2.83
N SER A 309 -12.49 11.22 3.16
CA SER A 309 -13.45 11.76 4.14
C SER A 309 -12.82 11.90 5.52
N LEU A 310 -12.04 10.90 5.95
CA LEU A 310 -11.35 10.93 7.23
C LEU A 310 -10.17 11.91 7.26
N ALA A 311 -9.49 12.12 6.13
CA ALA A 311 -8.40 13.08 6.02
C ALA A 311 -8.86 14.53 6.27
N ALA A 312 -10.13 14.83 5.95
CA ALA A 312 -10.74 16.13 6.16
C ALA A 312 -11.04 16.44 7.63
N LEU A 313 -11.09 15.45 8.50
CA LEU A 313 -11.30 15.64 9.94
C LEU A 313 -10.06 16.24 10.62
N SER A 314 -10.27 16.93 11.73
CA SER A 314 -9.16 17.27 12.62
C SER A 314 -8.47 15.99 13.12
N THR A 315 -7.20 16.07 13.48
CA THR A 315 -6.48 14.93 14.05
C THR A 315 -7.20 14.37 15.27
N ALA A 316 -7.68 15.22 16.16
CA ALA A 316 -8.39 14.81 17.36
C ALA A 316 -9.69 14.06 17.04
N ASP A 317 -10.51 14.59 16.12
CA ASP A 317 -11.79 13.95 15.74
C ASP A 317 -11.58 12.62 15.04
N HIS A 318 -10.58 12.53 14.13
CA HIS A 318 -10.28 11.28 13.46
C HIS A 318 -9.81 10.21 14.46
N VAL A 319 -8.86 10.54 15.34
CA VAL A 319 -8.37 9.62 16.36
C VAL A 319 -9.46 9.20 17.32
N ALA A 320 -10.31 10.13 17.77
CA ALA A 320 -11.46 9.83 18.62
C ALA A 320 -12.48 8.90 17.94
N TYR A 321 -12.70 9.08 16.63
CA TYR A 321 -13.52 8.20 15.82
C TYR A 321 -12.96 6.77 15.79
N VAL A 322 -11.66 6.64 15.49
CA VAL A 322 -10.98 5.34 15.45
C VAL A 322 -10.96 4.66 16.83
N GLN A 323 -10.76 5.43 17.90
CA GLN A 323 -10.81 4.87 19.26
C GLN A 323 -12.21 4.35 19.62
N ARG A 324 -13.29 5.06 19.24
CA ARG A 324 -14.67 4.54 19.43
C ARG A 324 -14.91 3.25 18.65
N ALA A 325 -14.38 3.17 17.42
CA ALA A 325 -14.43 1.95 16.64
C ALA A 325 -13.71 0.78 17.35
N MET A 326 -12.56 1.03 17.96
CA MET A 326 -11.86 0.00 18.74
C MET A 326 -12.65 -0.45 19.96
N VAL A 327 -13.43 0.44 20.61
CA VAL A 327 -14.36 0.06 21.68
C VAL A 327 -15.50 -0.78 21.14
N GLU A 328 -16.03 -0.46 19.97
CA GLU A 328 -17.07 -1.27 19.31
C GLU A 328 -16.54 -2.68 18.98
N VAL A 329 -15.29 -2.79 18.53
CA VAL A 329 -14.66 -4.08 18.19
C VAL A 329 -14.33 -4.91 19.42
N HIS A 330 -13.78 -4.31 20.47
CA HIS A 330 -13.18 -5.03 21.61
C HIS A 330 -13.93 -4.84 22.94
N GLY A 331 -14.88 -3.91 23.00
CA GLY A 331 -15.55 -3.52 24.24
C GLY A 331 -14.76 -2.53 25.08
N GLU A 332 -15.24 -2.29 26.31
CA GLU A 332 -14.72 -1.28 27.23
C GLU A 332 -13.23 -1.43 27.54
N VAL A 333 -12.67 -2.64 27.46
CA VAL A 333 -11.24 -2.87 27.66
C VAL A 333 -10.37 -2.00 26.72
N ALA A 334 -10.85 -1.72 25.52
CA ALA A 334 -10.13 -0.83 24.58
C ALA A 334 -10.13 0.62 25.08
N ALA A 335 -11.19 1.08 25.73
CA ALA A 335 -11.24 2.40 26.35
C ALA A 335 -10.32 2.50 27.57
N GLU A 336 -10.39 1.53 28.48
CA GLU A 336 -9.61 1.50 29.72
C GLU A 336 -8.09 1.40 29.48
N GLN A 337 -7.72 0.67 28.44
CA GLN A 337 -6.32 0.41 28.09
C GLN A 337 -5.70 1.49 27.21
N PHE A 338 -6.47 2.34 26.55
CA PHE A 338 -5.95 3.42 25.71
C PHE A 338 -5.15 4.43 26.56
N THR A 339 -3.94 4.77 26.10
CA THR A 339 -3.07 5.70 26.83
C THR A 339 -3.24 7.16 26.44
N GLY A 340 -4.01 7.45 25.39
CA GLY A 340 -4.09 8.76 24.77
C GLY A 340 -3.01 9.01 23.71
N ALA A 341 -1.97 8.16 23.64
CA ALA A 341 -0.92 8.30 22.63
C ALA A 341 -1.35 7.61 21.31
N PHE A 342 -1.05 8.28 20.20
CA PHE A 342 -1.43 7.83 18.86
C PHE A 342 -0.43 8.34 17.82
N ASP A 343 -0.50 7.75 16.63
CA ASP A 343 0.06 8.30 15.41
C ASP A 343 -1.00 8.30 14.30
N ARG A 344 -1.09 9.41 13.56
CA ARG A 344 -2.04 9.58 12.46
C ARG A 344 -1.31 10.06 11.23
N GLN A 345 -1.40 9.30 10.15
CA GLN A 345 -0.88 9.70 8.85
C GLN A 345 -1.98 9.59 7.78
N CYS A 346 -2.32 10.71 7.16
CA CYS A 346 -3.14 10.78 5.95
C CYS A 346 -2.29 11.37 4.82
N TRP A 347 -1.95 10.55 3.84
CA TRP A 347 -1.01 10.98 2.79
C TRP A 347 -1.59 11.99 1.82
N GLU A 348 -2.91 12.13 1.75
CA GLU A 348 -3.56 13.13 0.92
C GLU A 348 -3.27 14.56 1.38
N VAL A 349 -3.08 14.75 2.69
CA VAL A 349 -2.76 16.06 3.29
C VAL A 349 -1.28 16.22 3.63
N ASP A 350 -0.44 15.24 3.30
CA ASP A 350 1.00 15.32 3.47
C ASP A 350 1.63 16.16 2.36
N GLU A 351 2.41 17.16 2.75
CA GLU A 351 3.04 18.08 1.78
C GLU A 351 4.12 17.39 0.90
N HIS A 352 4.68 16.28 1.34
CA HIS A 352 5.74 15.55 0.61
C HIS A 352 5.19 14.42 -0.26
N GLN A 353 3.97 13.98 0.02
CA GLN A 353 3.30 12.92 -0.73
C GLN A 353 1.96 13.42 -1.26
N VAL A 354 1.13 12.72 -1.80
CA VAL A 354 -0.27 13.03 -2.11
C VAL A 354 -1.05 11.74 -2.24
N SER A 355 -0.37 10.60 -2.10
CA SER A 355 -1.00 9.28 -1.96
C SER A 355 0.04 8.16 -1.87
N PRO A 356 -0.24 7.06 -1.18
CA PRO A 356 0.70 5.94 -1.06
C PRO A 356 0.70 4.96 -2.22
N THR A 357 -0.34 4.97 -3.06
CA THR A 357 -0.52 3.94 -4.09
C THR A 357 -0.81 4.56 -5.45
N LEU A 358 -0.08 4.11 -6.46
CA LEU A 358 -0.30 4.49 -7.84
C LEU A 358 -1.37 3.56 -8.43
N TYR A 359 -2.52 4.13 -8.81
CA TYR A 359 -3.51 3.44 -9.65
C TYR A 359 -3.48 4.03 -11.05
N SER A 360 -3.23 3.19 -12.04
CA SER A 360 -3.31 3.59 -13.45
C SER A 360 -4.71 3.26 -13.98
N ARG A 361 -5.54 4.25 -14.23
CA ARG A 361 -6.82 4.11 -14.94
C ARG A 361 -6.66 3.87 -16.45
N TRP A 362 -5.42 3.76 -16.94
CA TRP A 362 -5.18 3.73 -18.37
C TRP A 362 -4.79 2.34 -18.86
N THR A 363 -5.65 1.75 -19.64
CA THR A 363 -5.45 0.47 -20.36
C THR A 363 -4.40 0.53 -21.48
N LYS A 364 -3.68 1.63 -21.64
CA LYS A 364 -2.57 1.78 -22.59
C LYS A 364 -1.50 2.73 -22.06
N LEU A 365 -0.73 2.31 -21.09
CA LEU A 365 0.57 2.91 -20.85
C LEU A 365 1.64 1.93 -21.37
N ILE A 366 1.91 1.99 -22.67
CA ILE A 366 3.09 1.33 -23.25
C ILE A 366 4.28 2.13 -22.72
N ILE A 367 4.94 1.61 -21.71
CA ILE A 367 6.24 2.11 -21.24
C ILE A 367 7.29 1.40 -22.10
N PHE A 368 7.93 2.15 -23.02
CA PHE A 368 9.12 1.73 -23.71
C PHE A 368 10.36 1.97 -22.87
#